data_0bae997737d184b8da28cf640abc45aa
#
_entry.id   0bae997737d184b8da28cf640abc45aa
#
_cell.length_a   1.000
_cell.length_b   1.000
_cell.length_c   1.000
_cell.angle_alpha   90.00
_cell.angle_beta   90.00
_cell.angle_gamma   90.00
#
_symmetry.space_group_name_H-M   'P 1'
#
loop_
_entity.id
_entity.type
_entity.pdbx_description
1 polymer ?
#
loop_
_entity_poly.entity_id
_entity_poly.type
_entity_poly.pdbx_seq_one_letter_code
_entity_poly.pdbx_strand_id
1 'polypeptide(L)'
;MAAITKAHVDYVIWQNRAFRFYLAARVLRAARIYAPAALCANLALELLLKATLIYHDRSFKPEVANHRVAGMLRTIGNKVRPKPRISIPEYFYADKRYQSVSRYPQQALGLLLPASFLVDLDRSFRELLLLVPFQHNTELRRHLASSDRKARLQLTRGNGEIAVLRRFLRIKRRTR
;
A
#
# COMPACT_ATOMS: atom_id res chain seq x y z
N MET A 1 -29.24 1.13 -9.48
CA MET A 1 -28.04 0.73 -8.70
C MET A 1 -27.37 -0.42 -9.44
N ALA A 2 -26.14 -0.25 -9.91
CA ALA A 2 -25.41 -1.34 -10.56
C ALA A 2 -25.09 -2.42 -9.52
N ALA A 3 -25.37 -3.69 -9.83
CA ALA A 3 -25.08 -4.82 -8.98
C ALA A 3 -23.57 -4.86 -8.68
N ILE A 4 -23.21 -4.82 -7.40
CA ILE A 4 -21.83 -4.96 -6.97
C ILE A 4 -21.44 -6.42 -7.25
N THR A 5 -20.61 -6.65 -8.24
CA THR A 5 -20.13 -8.01 -8.56
C THR A 5 -19.17 -8.49 -7.47
N LYS A 6 -19.12 -9.81 -7.24
CA LYS A 6 -18.21 -10.45 -6.26
C LYS A 6 -16.76 -9.97 -6.42
N ALA A 7 -16.27 -9.88 -7.66
CA ALA A 7 -14.94 -9.35 -7.96
C ALA A 7 -14.73 -7.89 -7.50
N HIS A 8 -15.80 -7.10 -7.46
CA HIS A 8 -15.74 -5.71 -7.00
C HIS A 8 -15.57 -5.60 -5.49
N VAL A 9 -16.14 -6.53 -4.73
CA VAL A 9 -15.97 -6.62 -3.28
C VAL A 9 -14.56 -7.07 -2.94
N ASP A 10 -14.01 -8.01 -3.70
CA ASP A 10 -12.74 -8.65 -3.41
C ASP A 10 -11.57 -7.65 -3.43
N TYR A 11 -11.42 -6.83 -4.49
CA TYR A 11 -10.28 -5.89 -4.53
C TYR A 11 -10.34 -4.81 -3.43
N VAL A 12 -11.54 -4.40 -3.02
CA VAL A 12 -11.73 -3.42 -1.92
C VAL A 12 -11.24 -3.97 -0.58
N ILE A 13 -11.48 -5.26 -0.32
CA ILE A 13 -10.98 -5.92 0.89
C ILE A 13 -9.44 -5.89 0.90
N TRP A 14 -8.81 -6.21 -0.23
CA TRP A 14 -7.35 -6.18 -0.36
C TRP A 14 -6.79 -4.76 -0.23
N GLN A 15 -7.45 -3.75 -0.81
CA GLN A 15 -7.08 -2.34 -0.64
C GLN A 15 -7.13 -1.91 0.83
N ASN A 16 -8.19 -2.24 1.55
CA ASN A 16 -8.33 -1.86 2.95
C ASN A 16 -7.26 -2.55 3.81
N ARG A 17 -6.98 -3.83 3.56
CA ARG A 17 -5.87 -4.53 4.24
C ARG A 17 -4.52 -3.87 3.92
N ALA A 18 -4.26 -3.55 2.66
CA ALA A 18 -3.05 -2.85 2.24
C ALA A 18 -2.89 -1.51 2.98
N PHE A 19 -3.98 -0.74 3.10
CA PHE A 19 -3.95 0.53 3.83
C PHE A 19 -3.61 0.35 5.32
N ARG A 20 -4.17 -0.66 5.98
CA ARG A 20 -3.86 -0.94 7.39
C ARG A 20 -2.37 -1.21 7.59
N PHE A 21 -1.77 -2.05 6.74
CA PHE A 21 -0.34 -2.32 6.80
C PHE A 21 0.51 -1.10 6.42
N TYR A 22 0.09 -0.31 5.44
CA TYR A 22 0.74 0.95 5.11
C TYR A 22 0.77 1.91 6.30
N LEU A 23 -0.35 2.10 6.98
CA LEU A 23 -0.44 2.94 8.17
C LEU A 23 0.42 2.39 9.31
N ALA A 24 0.38 1.08 9.54
CA ALA A 24 1.22 0.41 10.54
C ALA A 24 2.71 0.61 10.26
N ALA A 25 3.16 0.48 9.00
CA ALA A 25 4.54 0.73 8.62
C ALA A 25 5.01 2.15 8.96
N ARG A 26 4.17 3.15 8.70
CA ARG A 26 4.47 4.56 9.02
C ARG A 26 4.58 4.80 10.53
N VAL A 27 3.64 4.25 11.31
CA VAL A 27 3.63 4.37 12.79
C VAL A 27 4.85 3.70 13.38
N LEU A 28 5.14 2.46 12.99
CA LEU A 28 6.28 1.69 13.47
C LEU A 28 7.61 2.35 13.11
N ARG A 29 7.74 2.89 11.89
CA ARG A 29 8.94 3.62 11.49
C ARG A 29 9.14 4.89 12.31
N ALA A 30 8.05 5.64 12.59
CA ALA A 30 8.09 6.82 13.45
C ALA A 30 8.49 6.46 14.89
N ALA A 31 8.07 5.31 15.38
CA ALA A 31 8.46 4.76 16.68
C ALA A 31 9.85 4.09 16.67
N ARG A 32 10.60 4.13 15.56
CA ARG A 32 11.92 3.51 15.37
C ARG A 32 11.91 1.98 15.50
N ILE A 33 10.77 1.33 15.27
CA ILE A 33 10.61 -0.13 15.26
C ILE A 33 10.78 -0.62 13.82
N TYR A 34 12.04 -0.75 13.38
CA TYR A 34 12.41 -0.85 11.97
C TYR A 34 12.00 -2.15 11.29
N ALA A 35 12.25 -3.28 11.93
CA ALA A 35 11.98 -4.58 11.33
C ALA A 35 10.48 -4.83 11.09
N PRO A 36 9.58 -4.63 12.06
CA PRO A 36 8.14 -4.67 11.82
C PRO A 36 7.66 -3.61 10.83
N ALA A 37 8.28 -2.42 10.78
CA ALA A 37 7.94 -1.39 9.79
C ALA A 37 8.20 -1.88 8.37
N ALA A 38 9.36 -2.52 8.13
CA ALA A 38 9.72 -3.10 6.84
C ALA A 38 8.75 -4.19 6.41
N LEU A 39 8.40 -5.10 7.31
CA LEU A 39 7.41 -6.15 7.05
C LEU A 39 6.05 -5.56 6.67
N CYS A 40 5.56 -4.61 7.44
CA CYS A 40 4.28 -3.96 7.17
C CYS A 40 4.30 -3.22 5.83
N ALA A 41 5.41 -2.57 5.45
CA ALA A 41 5.56 -1.91 4.16
C ALA A 41 5.51 -2.92 3.00
N ASN A 42 6.23 -4.04 3.11
CA ASN A 42 6.20 -5.11 2.13
C ASN A 42 4.78 -5.66 1.93
N LEU A 43 4.10 -6.00 3.03
CA LEU A 43 2.72 -6.48 2.99
C LEU A 43 1.76 -5.44 2.41
N ALA A 44 1.92 -4.16 2.72
CA ALA A 44 1.09 -3.09 2.16
C ALA A 44 1.19 -3.04 0.63
N LEU A 45 2.41 -3.07 0.10
CA LEU A 45 2.65 -3.03 -1.35
C LEU A 45 2.17 -4.32 -2.03
N GLU A 46 2.46 -5.48 -1.45
CA GLU A 46 2.00 -6.77 -1.97
C GLU A 46 0.47 -6.84 -2.08
N LEU A 47 -0.23 -6.49 -1.00
CA LEU A 47 -1.70 -6.54 -0.97
C LEU A 47 -2.33 -5.53 -1.95
N LEU A 48 -1.69 -4.38 -2.16
CA LEU A 48 -2.16 -3.40 -3.13
C LEU A 48 -1.92 -3.85 -4.58
N LEU A 49 -0.80 -4.55 -4.84
CA LEU A 49 -0.56 -5.21 -6.13
C LEU A 49 -1.62 -6.29 -6.40
N LYS A 50 -1.96 -7.11 -5.41
CA LYS A 50 -3.03 -8.11 -5.52
C LYS A 50 -4.38 -7.44 -5.81
N ALA A 51 -4.71 -6.36 -5.10
CA ALA A 51 -5.92 -5.58 -5.37
C ALA A 51 -5.96 -5.07 -6.82
N THR A 52 -4.83 -4.56 -7.32
CA THR A 52 -4.70 -4.07 -8.70
C THR A 52 -4.93 -5.21 -9.70
N LEU A 53 -4.32 -6.36 -9.49
CA LEU A 53 -4.50 -7.51 -10.37
C LEU A 53 -5.92 -8.05 -10.35
N ILE A 54 -6.56 -8.17 -9.19
CA ILE A 54 -7.97 -8.59 -9.08
C ILE A 54 -8.88 -7.63 -9.87
N TYR A 55 -8.60 -6.33 -9.82
CA TYR A 55 -9.40 -5.33 -10.54
C TYR A 55 -9.23 -5.44 -12.06
N HIS A 56 -7.99 -5.59 -12.55
CA HIS A 56 -7.68 -5.59 -13.98
C HIS A 56 -7.73 -6.98 -14.64
N ASP A 57 -7.70 -8.04 -13.85
CA ASP A 57 -7.71 -9.43 -14.33
C ASP A 57 -8.64 -10.28 -13.47
N ARG A 58 -9.86 -10.49 -13.96
CA ARG A 58 -10.87 -11.28 -13.25
C ARG A 58 -10.48 -12.76 -13.04
N SER A 59 -9.52 -13.25 -13.81
CA SER A 59 -9.01 -14.63 -13.67
C SER A 59 -7.89 -14.74 -12.62
N PHE A 60 -7.38 -13.62 -12.12
CA PHE A 60 -6.30 -13.61 -11.15
C PHE A 60 -6.74 -14.19 -9.80
N LYS A 61 -5.98 -15.18 -9.33
CA LYS A 61 -6.18 -15.83 -8.03
C LYS A 61 -5.08 -15.36 -7.06
N PRO A 62 -5.38 -14.50 -6.10
CA PRO A 62 -4.37 -13.91 -5.22
C PRO A 62 -3.67 -14.93 -4.33
N GLU A 63 -4.31 -16.07 -4.06
CA GLU A 63 -3.76 -17.16 -3.25
C GLU A 63 -2.59 -17.87 -3.98
N VAL A 64 -2.69 -17.97 -5.32
CA VAL A 64 -1.68 -18.64 -6.17
C VAL A 64 -0.46 -17.73 -6.40
N ALA A 65 -0.65 -16.42 -6.34
CA ALA A 65 0.42 -15.47 -6.64
C ALA A 65 1.56 -15.48 -5.61
N ASN A 66 1.35 -16.13 -4.46
CA ASN A 66 2.29 -16.14 -3.34
C ASN A 66 2.80 -14.71 -3.03
N HIS A 67 4.04 -14.59 -2.52
CA HIS A 67 4.67 -13.31 -2.17
C HIS A 67 5.60 -12.78 -3.30
N ARG A 68 5.29 -13.07 -4.57
CA ARG A 68 6.15 -12.75 -5.72
C ARG A 68 5.87 -11.35 -6.26
N VAL A 69 6.26 -10.31 -5.51
CA VAL A 69 6.03 -8.90 -5.88
C VAL A 69 6.58 -8.58 -7.28
N ALA A 70 7.81 -9.00 -7.60
CA ALA A 70 8.39 -8.78 -8.94
C ALA A 70 7.56 -9.41 -10.07
N GLY A 71 7.01 -10.61 -9.84
CA GLY A 71 6.12 -11.27 -10.78
C GLY A 71 4.81 -10.50 -10.98
N MET A 72 4.21 -10.04 -9.89
CA MET A 72 2.98 -9.23 -9.94
C MET A 72 3.19 -7.91 -10.66
N LEU A 73 4.31 -7.22 -10.42
CA LEU A 73 4.67 -5.97 -11.14
C LEU A 73 4.79 -6.20 -12.65
N ARG A 74 5.43 -7.30 -13.06
CA ARG A 74 5.53 -7.68 -14.48
C ARG A 74 4.15 -7.93 -15.09
N THR A 75 3.29 -8.65 -14.38
CA THR A 75 1.92 -8.93 -14.82
C THR A 75 1.10 -7.64 -14.97
N ILE A 76 1.20 -6.71 -14.03
CA ILE A 76 0.55 -5.39 -14.12
C ILE A 76 1.07 -4.63 -15.34
N GLY A 77 2.38 -4.58 -15.58
CA GLY A 77 2.97 -3.93 -16.74
C GLY A 77 2.48 -4.50 -18.08
N ASN A 78 2.09 -5.77 -18.10
CA ASN A 78 1.56 -6.43 -19.29
C ASN A 78 0.03 -6.25 -19.48
N LYS A 79 -0.73 -6.17 -18.40
CA LYS A 79 -2.20 -6.19 -18.44
C LYS A 79 -2.87 -4.82 -18.30
N VAL A 80 -2.24 -3.87 -17.62
CA VAL A 80 -2.81 -2.53 -17.41
C VAL A 80 -2.46 -1.60 -18.58
N ARG A 81 -3.46 -0.90 -19.09
CA ARG A 81 -3.29 0.07 -20.18
C ARG A 81 -3.92 1.42 -19.82
N PRO A 82 -3.25 2.55 -20.07
CA PRO A 82 -1.87 2.65 -20.57
C PRO A 82 -0.88 2.02 -19.57
N LYS A 83 0.31 1.59 -20.04
CA LYS A 83 1.31 0.94 -19.20
C LYS A 83 1.68 1.85 -18.01
N PRO A 84 1.45 1.42 -16.76
CA PRO A 84 1.70 2.27 -15.61
C PRO A 84 3.20 2.44 -15.36
N ARG A 85 3.58 3.63 -14.93
CA ARG A 85 4.92 3.88 -14.38
C ARG A 85 4.87 3.61 -12.89
N ILE A 86 5.33 2.43 -12.48
CA ILE A 86 5.39 2.02 -11.08
C ILE A 86 6.86 1.87 -10.72
N SER A 87 7.30 2.58 -9.70
CA SER A 87 8.65 2.52 -9.18
C SER A 87 8.63 2.03 -7.73
N ILE A 88 8.68 0.70 -7.54
CA ILE A 88 8.85 0.11 -6.22
C ILE A 88 10.33 -0.23 -6.06
N PRO A 89 11.07 0.39 -5.13
CA PRO A 89 12.45 0.04 -4.86
C PRO A 89 12.61 -1.44 -4.52
N GLU A 90 13.65 -2.06 -5.07
CA GLU A 90 13.89 -3.50 -4.91
C GLU A 90 14.02 -3.93 -3.45
N TYR A 91 14.56 -3.09 -2.59
CA TYR A 91 14.72 -3.44 -1.20
C TYR A 91 13.40 -3.77 -0.49
N PHE A 92 12.24 -3.31 -1.00
CA PHE A 92 10.95 -3.72 -0.45
C PHE A 92 10.58 -5.17 -0.72
N TYR A 93 11.16 -5.82 -1.76
CA TYR A 93 10.72 -7.16 -2.15
C TYR A 93 11.85 -8.13 -2.51
N ALA A 94 13.03 -7.67 -2.85
CA ALA A 94 14.15 -8.53 -3.21
C ALA A 94 15.03 -8.89 -2.02
N ASP A 95 15.09 -8.05 -1.00
CA ASP A 95 15.89 -8.31 0.19
C ASP A 95 15.20 -9.34 1.10
N LYS A 96 15.76 -10.55 1.12
CA LYS A 96 15.26 -11.64 1.97
C LYS A 96 15.22 -11.28 3.45
N ARG A 97 16.05 -10.35 3.89
CA ARG A 97 16.04 -9.86 5.28
C ARG A 97 14.70 -9.23 5.65
N TYR A 98 14.06 -8.50 4.74
CA TYR A 98 12.73 -7.92 4.98
C TYR A 98 11.63 -8.97 5.01
N GLN A 99 11.80 -10.08 4.29
CA GLN A 99 10.82 -11.16 4.24
C GLN A 99 10.97 -12.14 5.40
N SER A 100 12.19 -12.35 5.88
CA SER A 100 12.49 -13.32 6.95
C SER A 100 12.30 -12.77 8.35
N VAL A 101 12.32 -11.45 8.52
CA VAL A 101 12.21 -10.76 9.82
C VAL A 101 10.97 -11.18 10.62
N SER A 102 9.87 -11.51 9.95
CA SER A 102 8.65 -11.98 10.62
C SER A 102 8.77 -13.39 11.21
N ARG A 103 9.66 -14.21 10.64
CA ARG A 103 9.82 -15.62 11.04
C ARG A 103 11.03 -15.84 11.94
N TYR A 104 12.04 -14.98 11.82
CA TYR A 104 13.33 -15.14 12.50
C TYR A 104 13.80 -13.80 13.10
N PRO A 105 13.37 -13.45 14.32
CA PRO A 105 13.72 -12.17 14.96
C PRO A 105 15.22 -11.93 15.04
N GLN A 106 16.04 -12.99 15.14
CA GLN A 106 17.50 -12.89 15.18
C GLN A 106 18.09 -12.30 13.89
N GLN A 107 17.43 -12.48 12.75
CA GLN A 107 17.86 -11.91 11.47
C GLN A 107 17.49 -10.42 11.31
N ALA A 108 16.68 -9.90 12.23
CA ALA A 108 16.34 -8.48 12.29
C ALA A 108 17.45 -7.62 12.94
N LEU A 109 18.41 -8.25 13.60
CA LEU A 109 19.54 -7.55 14.19
C LEU A 109 20.36 -6.88 13.08
N GLY A 110 20.44 -5.54 13.15
CA GLY A 110 21.18 -4.74 12.16
C GLY A 110 20.41 -4.34 10.91
N LEU A 111 19.09 -4.59 10.83
CA LEU A 111 18.28 -4.08 9.72
C LEU A 111 18.20 -2.56 9.79
N LEU A 112 18.93 -1.90 8.90
CA LEU A 112 18.89 -0.46 8.70
C LEU A 112 17.91 -0.14 7.57
N LEU A 113 16.89 0.67 7.87
CA LEU A 113 16.01 1.20 6.84
C LEU A 113 16.67 2.44 6.20
N PRO A 114 16.64 2.57 4.85
CA PRO A 114 17.16 3.76 4.20
C PRO A 114 16.43 5.02 4.71
N ALA A 115 17.12 6.16 4.67
CA ALA A 115 16.51 7.44 5.06
C ALA A 115 15.27 7.76 4.21
N SER A 116 15.28 7.35 2.94
CA SER A 116 14.16 7.52 2.00
C SER A 116 12.98 6.57 2.23
N PHE A 117 13.07 5.61 3.16
CA PHE A 117 12.10 4.53 3.33
C PHE A 117 10.63 4.98 3.30
N LEU A 118 10.26 6.01 4.08
CA LEU A 118 8.87 6.50 4.10
C LEU A 118 8.49 7.23 2.80
N VAL A 119 9.43 7.97 2.22
CA VAL A 119 9.20 8.68 0.94
C VAL A 119 8.96 7.66 -0.18
N ASP A 120 9.77 6.61 -0.22
CA ASP A 120 9.66 5.55 -1.22
C ASP A 120 8.39 4.73 -1.03
N LEU A 121 8.03 4.41 0.23
CA LEU A 121 6.78 3.74 0.55
C LEU A 121 5.57 4.59 0.15
N ASP A 122 5.54 5.87 0.51
CA ASP A 122 4.45 6.79 0.22
C ASP A 122 4.24 6.92 -1.29
N ARG A 123 5.34 7.07 -2.05
CA ARG A 123 5.33 7.15 -3.52
C ARG A 123 4.81 5.86 -4.14
N SER A 124 5.40 4.72 -3.78
CA SER A 124 5.01 3.40 -4.32
C SER A 124 3.55 3.10 -4.01
N PHE A 125 3.10 3.37 -2.78
CA PHE A 125 1.72 3.18 -2.36
C PHE A 125 0.77 4.05 -3.18
N ARG A 126 1.09 5.35 -3.39
CA ARG A 126 0.30 6.24 -4.24
C ARG A 126 0.22 5.75 -5.68
N GLU A 127 1.35 5.36 -6.28
CA GLU A 127 1.39 4.92 -7.67
C GLU A 127 0.48 3.70 -7.91
N LEU A 128 0.54 2.72 -7.03
CA LEU A 128 -0.35 1.56 -7.10
C LEU A 128 -1.80 1.92 -6.83
N LEU A 129 -2.03 2.82 -5.88
CA LEU A 129 -3.37 3.25 -5.50
C LEU A 129 -4.13 3.90 -6.66
N LEU A 130 -3.41 4.63 -7.53
CA LEU A 130 -4.00 5.30 -8.70
C LEU A 130 -4.44 4.33 -9.79
N LEU A 131 -4.03 3.07 -9.74
CA LEU A 131 -4.40 2.04 -10.72
C LEU A 131 -5.77 1.40 -10.47
N VAL A 132 -6.36 1.65 -9.32
CA VAL A 132 -7.61 0.98 -8.89
C VAL A 132 -8.62 2.01 -8.41
N PRO A 133 -9.90 1.93 -8.82
CA PRO A 133 -10.91 2.87 -8.36
C PRO A 133 -11.06 2.83 -6.84
N PHE A 134 -11.26 4.02 -6.25
CA PHE A 134 -11.56 4.13 -4.83
C PHE A 134 -13.06 4.10 -4.58
N GLN A 135 -13.50 3.15 -3.79
CA GLN A 135 -14.85 3.14 -3.26
C GLN A 135 -15.04 4.23 -2.21
N HIS A 136 -16.25 4.77 -2.11
CA HIS A 136 -16.56 5.85 -1.17
C HIS A 136 -16.30 5.51 0.31
N ASN A 137 -16.28 4.23 0.65
CA ASN A 137 -16.15 3.72 2.02
C ASN A 137 -14.80 3.08 2.36
N THR A 138 -13.72 3.35 1.59
CA THR A 138 -12.40 2.81 1.96
C THR A 138 -11.90 3.40 3.28
N GLU A 139 -11.16 2.61 4.03
CA GLU A 139 -10.56 3.06 5.30
C GLU A 139 -9.64 4.26 5.10
N LEU A 140 -8.87 4.29 4.00
CA LEU A 140 -8.02 5.43 3.66
C LEU A 140 -8.85 6.72 3.54
N ARG A 141 -10.00 6.68 2.84
CA ARG A 141 -10.87 7.85 2.68
C ARG A 141 -11.44 8.31 4.03
N ARG A 142 -11.91 7.36 4.84
CA ARG A 142 -12.42 7.65 6.20
C ARG A 142 -11.32 8.28 7.06
N HIS A 143 -10.12 7.76 7.00
CA HIS A 143 -8.97 8.26 7.76
C HIS A 143 -8.59 9.70 7.36
N LEU A 144 -8.53 9.97 6.05
CA LEU A 144 -8.26 11.32 5.53
C LEU A 144 -9.36 12.33 5.85
N ALA A 145 -10.62 11.88 5.91
CA ALA A 145 -11.79 12.70 6.23
C ALA A 145 -12.04 12.83 7.73
N SER A 146 -11.35 12.05 8.57
CA SER A 146 -11.55 12.03 10.02
C SER A 146 -11.31 13.40 10.65
N SER A 147 -12.16 13.77 11.61
CA SER A 147 -11.96 14.93 12.48
C SER A 147 -10.87 14.68 13.53
N ASP A 148 -10.57 13.40 13.84
CA ASP A 148 -9.52 13.06 14.78
C ASP A 148 -8.14 13.47 14.23
N ARG A 149 -7.51 14.42 14.95
CA ARG A 149 -6.19 14.95 14.62
C ARG A 149 -5.11 13.89 14.68
N LYS A 150 -5.15 12.99 15.68
CA LYS A 150 -4.13 11.93 15.86
C LYS A 150 -4.18 10.96 14.68
N ALA A 151 -5.36 10.48 14.32
CA ALA A 151 -5.55 9.59 13.19
C ALA A 151 -5.04 10.21 11.87
N ARG A 152 -5.32 11.49 11.63
CA ARG A 152 -4.81 12.19 10.45
C ARG A 152 -3.30 12.38 10.46
N LEU A 153 -2.71 12.72 11.61
CA LEU A 153 -1.27 12.95 11.72
C LEU A 153 -0.45 11.71 11.38
N GLN A 154 -0.92 10.52 11.75
CA GLN A 154 -0.25 9.26 11.40
C GLN A 154 -0.08 9.09 9.89
N LEU A 155 -1.06 9.54 9.12
CA LEU A 155 -1.04 9.46 7.67
C LEU A 155 -0.34 10.65 7.01
N THR A 156 -0.49 11.87 7.57
CA THR A 156 -0.09 13.10 6.89
C THR A 156 1.31 13.60 7.26
N ARG A 157 1.82 13.25 8.46
CA ARG A 157 3.12 13.72 8.91
C ARG A 157 4.24 13.21 8.02
N GLY A 158 4.98 14.14 7.39
CA GLY A 158 6.08 13.81 6.47
C GLY A 158 5.66 13.07 5.20
N ASN A 159 4.37 13.04 4.85
CA ASN A 159 3.88 12.40 3.64
C ASN A 159 3.69 13.43 2.52
N GLY A 160 4.68 13.54 1.63
CA GLY A 160 4.64 14.44 0.46
C GLY A 160 3.53 14.09 -0.54
N GLU A 161 3.09 12.83 -0.58
CA GLU A 161 2.10 12.35 -1.54
C GLU A 161 0.64 12.61 -1.12
N ILE A 162 0.43 13.09 0.12
CA ILE A 162 -0.92 13.25 0.68
C ILE A 162 -1.79 14.24 -0.09
N ALA A 163 -1.18 15.27 -0.67
CA ALA A 163 -1.91 16.26 -1.47
C ALA A 163 -2.47 15.62 -2.75
N VAL A 164 -1.68 14.76 -3.38
CA VAL A 164 -2.11 14.01 -4.57
C VAL A 164 -3.22 13.04 -4.20
N LEU A 165 -3.07 12.29 -3.10
CA LEU A 165 -4.09 11.36 -2.62
C LEU A 165 -5.41 12.06 -2.30
N ARG A 166 -5.37 13.22 -1.65
CA ARG A 166 -6.59 14.01 -1.35
C ARG A 166 -7.29 14.50 -2.62
N ARG A 167 -6.52 14.98 -3.60
CA ARG A 167 -7.07 15.42 -4.89
C ARG A 167 -7.73 14.25 -5.61
N PHE A 168 -7.03 13.12 -5.69
CA PHE A 168 -7.53 11.91 -6.31
C PHE A 168 -8.84 11.43 -5.67
N LEU A 169 -8.91 11.43 -4.34
CA LEU A 169 -10.09 11.02 -3.59
C LEU A 169 -11.20 12.09 -3.55
N ARG A 170 -10.97 13.27 -4.16
CA ARG A 170 -11.89 14.43 -4.11
C ARG A 170 -12.31 14.81 -2.69
N ILE A 171 -11.40 14.67 -1.74
CA ILE A 171 -11.64 15.03 -0.35
C ILE A 171 -11.36 16.51 -0.16
N LYS A 172 -12.41 17.31 0.02
CA LYS A 172 -12.28 18.74 0.38
C LYS A 172 -11.69 18.88 1.79
N ARG A 173 -10.75 19.81 1.98
CA ARG A 173 -10.33 20.22 3.32
C ARG A 173 -11.57 20.79 4.04
N ARG A 174 -11.93 20.23 5.19
CA ARG A 174 -12.80 20.94 6.12
C ARG A 174 -11.95 22.10 6.70
N THR A 175 -12.13 23.30 6.19
CA THR A 175 -11.72 24.53 6.88
C THR A 175 -12.58 24.64 8.15
N ARG A 176 -11.92 24.68 9.28
CA ARG A 176 -12.55 25.12 10.53
C ARG A 176 -12.46 26.62 10.60
#